data_efc80622c91deff731ea762c3253724f
#
_entry.id   efc80622c91deff731ea762c3253724f
#
_cell.length_a   1.000
_cell.length_b   1.000
_cell.length_c   1.000
_cell.angle_alpha   90.00
_cell.angle_beta   90.00
_cell.angle_gamma   90.00
#
_symmetry.space_group_name_H-M   'P 1'
#
loop_
_entity.id
_entity.type
_entity.pdbx_description
1 polymer ?
#
loop_
_entity_poly.entity_id
_entity_poly.type
_entity_poly.pdbx_seq_one_letter_code
_entity_poly.pdbx_strand_id
1 'polypeptide(L)'
;LAVEKGVVTKEELKAGKSFTPRGESMPPVLAKDVPYISSHGSSARIDKAITPKFKAGNLVMVNNNHPEHHTRCPRYARDKLGSIEKDNGVFVFPDTAAHGQGDSPQHCYSVRFDAQELWGSEASEKDSVYIDLWDDYLTLA
;
A
#
# COMPACT_ATOMS: atom_id res chain seq x y z
N LEU A 1 14.28 6.37 -13.20
CA LEU A 1 13.73 6.97 -11.98
C LEU A 1 14.53 8.17 -11.50
N ALA A 2 15.84 8.05 -11.16
CA ALA A 2 16.65 9.17 -10.64
C ALA A 2 16.76 10.33 -11.64
N VAL A 3 16.94 10.03 -12.93
CA VAL A 3 16.97 11.04 -14.01
C VAL A 3 15.59 11.68 -14.20
N GLU A 4 14.51 10.90 -14.18
CA GLU A 4 13.14 11.39 -14.31
C GLU A 4 12.72 12.31 -13.15
N LYS A 5 13.23 12.01 -11.95
CA LYS A 5 13.00 12.82 -10.75
C LYS A 5 13.96 14.01 -10.62
N GLY A 6 14.84 14.22 -11.61
CA GLY A 6 15.80 15.33 -11.59
C GLY A 6 16.89 15.22 -10.51
N VAL A 7 17.07 14.04 -9.91
CA VAL A 7 18.09 13.81 -8.88
C VAL A 7 19.49 13.77 -9.49
N VAL A 8 19.62 13.25 -10.71
CA VAL A 8 20.84 13.24 -11.52
C VAL A 8 20.50 13.55 -12.97
N THR A 9 21.42 14.16 -13.71
CA THR A 9 21.30 14.32 -15.16
C THR A 9 21.79 13.09 -15.91
N LYS A 10 21.44 12.97 -17.19
CA LYS A 10 21.96 11.88 -18.04
C LYS A 10 23.47 11.97 -18.21
N GLU A 11 24.00 13.19 -18.28
CA GLU A 11 25.43 13.49 -18.41
C GLU A 11 26.19 13.08 -17.14
N GLU A 12 25.65 13.39 -15.94
CA GLU A 12 26.22 12.97 -14.67
C GLU A 12 26.22 11.44 -14.54
N LEU A 13 25.11 10.80 -14.93
CA LEU A 13 25.01 9.34 -14.91
C LEU A 13 26.05 8.70 -15.83
N LYS A 14 26.24 9.25 -17.06
CA LYS A 14 27.23 8.76 -18.02
C LYS A 14 28.66 8.99 -17.55
N ALA A 15 28.92 10.12 -16.92
CA ALA A 15 30.26 10.49 -16.42
C ALA A 15 30.61 9.81 -15.08
N GLY A 16 29.61 9.25 -14.37
CA GLY A 16 29.80 8.73 -13.03
C GLY A 16 30.20 9.80 -12.00
N LYS A 17 29.90 11.06 -12.28
CA LYS A 17 30.35 12.20 -11.48
C LYS A 17 29.27 13.28 -11.45
N SER A 18 29.03 13.86 -10.27
CA SER A 18 28.12 14.99 -10.10
C SER A 18 28.78 16.28 -10.60
N PHE A 19 28.05 17.07 -11.37
CA PHE A 19 28.48 18.37 -11.89
C PHE A 19 27.68 19.52 -11.27
N THR A 20 26.48 19.24 -10.79
CA THR A 20 25.58 20.25 -10.27
C THR A 20 25.56 20.21 -8.74
N PRO A 21 25.70 21.35 -8.04
CA PRO A 21 25.44 21.39 -6.60
C PRO A 21 24.01 20.90 -6.36
N ARG A 22 23.83 19.93 -5.50
CA ARG A 22 22.50 19.49 -5.08
C ARG A 22 21.80 20.65 -4.39
N GLY A 23 20.58 20.96 -4.78
CA GLY A 23 19.72 21.84 -4.03
C GLY A 23 19.50 21.31 -2.61
N GLU A 24 18.85 22.08 -1.76
CA GLU A 24 18.54 21.67 -0.39
C GLU A 24 17.81 20.31 -0.42
N SER A 25 18.53 19.27 -0.04
CA SER A 25 17.97 17.95 0.18
C SER A 25 17.56 17.85 1.65
N MET A 26 16.57 17.00 1.94
CA MET A 26 16.29 16.64 3.32
C MET A 26 17.59 16.20 4.00
N PRO A 27 17.87 16.63 5.23
CA PRO A 27 19.08 16.24 5.93
C PRO A 27 19.17 14.70 6.02
N PRO A 28 20.35 14.12 5.86
CA PRO A 28 20.51 12.68 5.97
C PRO A 28 20.15 12.20 7.38
N VAL A 29 19.51 11.05 7.47
CA VAL A 29 19.29 10.38 8.75
C VAL A 29 20.66 10.00 9.33
N LEU A 30 20.98 10.50 10.51
CA LEU A 30 22.23 10.19 11.18
C LEU A 30 22.12 8.91 11.99
N ALA A 31 23.21 8.18 12.16
CA ALA A 31 23.24 6.92 12.92
C ALA A 31 22.65 7.06 14.35
N LYS A 32 22.86 8.20 14.99
CA LYS A 32 22.30 8.52 16.32
C LYS A 32 20.76 8.59 16.35
N ASP A 33 20.10 8.89 15.21
CA ASP A 33 18.66 9.09 15.10
C ASP A 33 17.92 7.77 14.78
N VAL A 34 18.65 6.77 14.26
CA VAL A 34 18.09 5.48 13.85
C VAL A 34 17.36 4.76 15.01
N PRO A 35 17.89 4.67 16.23
CA PRO A 35 17.18 4.00 17.35
C PRO A 35 15.84 4.68 17.66
N TYR A 36 15.78 6.01 17.62
CA TYR A 36 14.56 6.75 17.84
C TYR A 36 13.54 6.49 16.73
N ILE A 37 13.96 6.63 15.46
CA ILE A 37 13.09 6.41 14.28
C ILE A 37 12.52 4.99 14.27
N SER A 38 13.34 3.97 14.53
CA SER A 38 12.91 2.57 14.50
C SER A 38 12.00 2.19 15.67
N SER A 39 12.11 2.87 16.81
CA SER A 39 11.27 2.59 17.98
C SER A 39 9.95 3.37 17.99
N HIS A 40 9.89 4.52 17.33
CA HIS A 40 8.69 5.37 17.31
C HIS A 40 7.91 5.26 16.00
N GLY A 41 8.60 5.13 14.85
CA GLY A 41 7.97 5.08 13.55
C GLY A 41 7.07 6.30 13.26
N SER A 42 6.23 6.15 12.26
CA SER A 42 5.12 7.07 11.99
C SER A 42 3.90 6.27 11.57
N SER A 43 2.72 6.65 12.05
CA SER A 43 1.48 6.03 11.62
C SER A 43 1.14 6.46 10.20
N ALA A 44 0.74 5.51 9.36
CA ALA A 44 0.15 5.79 8.05
C ALA A 44 -1.35 6.16 8.14
N ARG A 45 -1.92 6.21 9.34
CA ARG A 45 -3.30 6.63 9.59
C ARG A 45 -3.43 8.13 9.34
N ILE A 46 -4.51 8.52 8.67
CA ILE A 46 -4.86 9.91 8.38
C ILE A 46 -6.13 10.26 9.15
N ASP A 47 -6.07 11.34 9.91
CA ASP A 47 -7.25 11.91 10.58
C ASP A 47 -8.03 12.79 9.58
N LYS A 48 -8.83 12.11 8.76
CA LYS A 48 -9.68 12.73 7.74
C LYS A 48 -11.05 12.06 7.73
N ALA A 49 -12.11 12.85 7.77
CA ALA A 49 -13.48 12.35 7.64
C ALA A 49 -13.74 11.94 6.18
N ILE A 50 -13.72 10.65 5.92
CA ILE A 50 -14.10 10.02 4.64
C ILE A 50 -15.19 9.01 4.95
N THR A 51 -16.26 8.98 4.15
CA THR A 51 -17.30 7.98 4.32
C THR A 51 -16.83 6.62 3.82
N PRO A 52 -16.90 5.55 4.64
CA PRO A 52 -16.50 4.21 4.21
C PRO A 52 -17.40 3.71 3.09
N LYS A 53 -16.82 3.07 2.09
CA LYS A 53 -17.57 2.44 0.98
C LYS A 53 -18.25 1.14 1.43
N PHE A 54 -17.64 0.44 2.38
CA PHE A 54 -18.08 -0.86 2.86
C PHE A 54 -18.25 -0.87 4.38
N LYS A 55 -19.03 -1.83 4.88
CA LYS A 55 -19.26 -2.08 6.31
C LYS A 55 -19.06 -3.55 6.64
N ALA A 56 -18.83 -3.86 7.91
CA ALA A 56 -18.70 -5.24 8.39
C ALA A 56 -19.89 -6.09 7.90
N GLY A 57 -19.58 -7.30 7.43
CA GLY A 57 -20.52 -8.25 6.83
C GLY A 57 -20.78 -8.05 5.33
N ASN A 58 -20.31 -6.97 4.69
CA ASN A 58 -20.41 -6.88 3.24
C ASN A 58 -19.55 -7.95 2.56
N LEU A 59 -20.09 -8.58 1.53
CA LEU A 59 -19.31 -9.40 0.61
C LEU A 59 -18.67 -8.50 -0.42
N VAL A 60 -17.38 -8.72 -0.68
CA VAL A 60 -16.58 -7.93 -1.60
C VAL A 60 -15.73 -8.82 -2.50
N MET A 61 -15.56 -8.39 -3.74
CA MET A 61 -14.65 -8.98 -4.70
C MET A 61 -13.38 -8.16 -4.73
N VAL A 62 -12.21 -8.81 -4.68
CA VAL A 62 -10.93 -8.14 -4.86
C VAL A 62 -10.69 -7.89 -6.35
N ASN A 63 -10.44 -6.63 -6.70
CA ASN A 63 -10.22 -6.21 -8.08
C ASN A 63 -8.96 -6.88 -8.67
N ASN A 64 -9.06 -7.37 -9.93
CA ASN A 64 -7.96 -8.02 -10.62
C ASN A 64 -7.08 -7.03 -11.38
N ASN A 65 -6.56 -6.05 -10.66
CA ASN A 65 -5.64 -5.07 -11.23
C ASN A 65 -4.20 -5.56 -11.15
N HIS A 66 -3.45 -5.38 -12.25
CA HIS A 66 -2.04 -5.76 -12.36
C HIS A 66 -1.18 -4.52 -12.62
N PRO A 67 -1.01 -3.62 -11.63
CA PRO A 67 -0.16 -2.46 -11.82
C PRO A 67 1.29 -2.89 -12.05
N GLU A 68 1.99 -2.19 -12.93
CA GLU A 68 3.42 -2.41 -13.20
C GLU A 68 4.30 -2.07 -11.99
N HIS A 69 3.74 -1.30 -11.06
CA HIS A 69 4.45 -0.72 -9.94
C HIS A 69 4.03 -1.33 -8.61
N HIS A 70 4.36 -0.63 -7.53
CA HIS A 70 4.06 -1.07 -6.17
C HIS A 70 2.55 -1.19 -5.94
N THR A 71 2.13 -2.30 -5.32
CA THR A 71 0.79 -2.50 -4.78
C THR A 71 0.85 -3.34 -3.51
N ARG A 72 -0.09 -3.09 -2.60
CA ARG A 72 -0.28 -3.91 -1.40
C ARG A 72 -1.37 -4.97 -1.59
N CYS A 73 -2.03 -5.01 -2.76
CA CYS A 73 -2.98 -6.07 -3.09
C CYS A 73 -2.24 -7.35 -3.51
N PRO A 74 -2.25 -8.42 -2.69
CA PRO A 74 -1.53 -9.63 -3.01
C PRO A 74 -2.18 -10.35 -4.21
N ARG A 75 -1.32 -10.91 -5.07
CA ARG A 75 -1.79 -11.54 -6.31
C ARG A 75 -2.79 -12.68 -6.06
N TYR A 76 -2.57 -13.47 -5.01
CA TYR A 76 -3.42 -14.63 -4.70
C TYR A 76 -4.83 -14.25 -4.21
N ALA A 77 -5.04 -13.00 -3.79
CA ALA A 77 -6.34 -12.51 -3.36
C ALA A 77 -7.16 -11.90 -4.49
N ARG A 78 -6.57 -11.62 -5.66
CA ARG A 78 -7.27 -10.98 -6.78
C ARG A 78 -8.32 -11.92 -7.36
N ASP A 79 -9.46 -11.38 -7.79
CA ASP A 79 -10.67 -12.12 -8.21
C ASP A 79 -11.23 -13.08 -7.15
N LYS A 80 -10.92 -12.83 -5.87
CA LYS A 80 -11.38 -13.66 -4.77
C LYS A 80 -12.47 -12.94 -3.99
N LEU A 81 -13.49 -13.72 -3.60
CA LEU A 81 -14.60 -13.27 -2.78
C LEU A 81 -14.21 -13.31 -1.31
N GLY A 82 -14.41 -12.20 -0.61
CA GLY A 82 -14.17 -12.09 0.82
C GLY A 82 -15.33 -11.39 1.52
N SER A 83 -15.28 -11.34 2.83
CA SER A 83 -16.21 -10.58 3.65
C SER A 83 -15.46 -9.52 4.48
N ILE A 84 -16.04 -8.32 4.54
CA ILE A 84 -15.49 -7.26 5.40
C ILE A 84 -15.70 -7.69 6.86
N GLU A 85 -14.60 -7.90 7.57
CA GLU A 85 -14.63 -8.19 9.01
C GLU A 85 -14.66 -6.90 9.81
N LYS A 86 -13.82 -5.92 9.42
CA LYS A 86 -13.65 -4.68 10.17
C LYS A 86 -13.18 -3.55 9.25
N ASP A 87 -13.69 -2.35 9.51
CA ASP A 87 -13.12 -1.09 9.01
C ASP A 87 -12.04 -0.62 9.99
N ASN A 88 -10.81 -0.51 9.52
CA ASN A 88 -9.66 -0.03 10.31
C ASN A 88 -9.56 1.51 10.30
N GLY A 89 -10.39 2.20 9.51
CA GLY A 89 -10.37 3.65 9.32
C GLY A 89 -9.50 4.09 8.13
N VAL A 90 -9.20 5.38 8.09
CA VAL A 90 -8.53 6.01 6.94
C VAL A 90 -7.01 5.93 7.05
N PHE A 91 -6.37 5.51 5.96
CA PHE A 91 -4.92 5.40 5.85
C PHE A 91 -4.44 5.97 4.51
N VAL A 92 -3.16 6.31 4.46
CA VAL A 92 -2.46 6.58 3.20
C VAL A 92 -2.64 5.40 2.25
N PHE A 93 -2.95 5.67 0.98
CA PHE A 93 -3.01 4.63 -0.05
C PHE A 93 -1.60 4.31 -0.56
N PRO A 94 -1.09 3.09 -0.32
CA PRO A 94 0.31 2.77 -0.57
C PRO A 94 0.71 2.88 -2.05
N ASP A 95 -0.22 2.57 -2.96
CA ASP A 95 0.07 2.53 -4.40
C ASP A 95 0.40 3.93 -4.95
N THR A 96 -0.30 4.97 -4.50
CA THR A 96 0.00 6.36 -4.90
C THR A 96 1.18 6.94 -4.14
N ALA A 97 1.24 6.70 -2.82
CA ALA A 97 2.30 7.25 -1.98
C ALA A 97 3.70 6.74 -2.38
N ALA A 98 3.83 5.45 -2.71
CA ALA A 98 5.09 4.86 -3.16
C ALA A 98 5.64 5.48 -4.46
N HIS A 99 4.77 6.12 -5.25
CA HIS A 99 5.16 6.77 -6.52
C HIS A 99 5.22 8.29 -6.43
N GLY A 100 5.05 8.86 -5.23
CA GLY A 100 5.03 10.31 -5.02
C GLY A 100 3.84 11.00 -5.69
N GLN A 101 2.74 10.27 -5.86
CA GLN A 101 1.48 10.76 -6.43
C GLN A 101 0.52 11.29 -5.34
N GLY A 102 1.02 11.42 -4.11
CA GLY A 102 0.27 11.88 -2.94
C GLY A 102 -0.33 10.73 -2.12
N ASP A 103 -0.91 11.09 -1.00
CA ASP A 103 -1.37 10.13 0.01
C ASP A 103 -2.66 9.40 -0.37
N SER A 104 -3.51 10.02 -1.20
CA SER A 104 -4.82 9.47 -1.64
C SER A 104 -5.55 8.71 -0.52
N PRO A 105 -5.80 9.34 0.64
CA PRO A 105 -6.25 8.63 1.83
C PRO A 105 -7.63 8.00 1.59
N GLN A 106 -7.77 6.75 2.00
CA GLN A 106 -8.98 5.96 1.87
C GLN A 106 -9.11 4.93 2.99
N HIS A 107 -10.30 4.36 3.17
CA HIS A 107 -10.52 3.33 4.18
C HIS A 107 -9.72 2.07 3.86
N CYS A 108 -9.19 1.46 4.93
CA CYS A 108 -8.53 0.16 4.91
C CYS A 108 -9.36 -0.81 5.75
N TYR A 109 -9.71 -1.94 5.15
CA TYR A 109 -10.56 -2.94 5.78
C TYR A 109 -9.79 -4.22 6.02
N SER A 110 -10.04 -4.87 7.15
CA SER A 110 -9.68 -6.27 7.34
C SER A 110 -10.71 -7.13 6.63
N VAL A 111 -10.28 -7.82 5.57
CA VAL A 111 -11.13 -8.70 4.75
C VAL A 111 -10.81 -10.15 5.06
N ARG A 112 -11.83 -10.91 5.42
CA ARG A 112 -11.73 -12.34 5.69
C ARG A 112 -12.01 -13.12 4.41
N PHE A 113 -11.15 -14.06 4.11
CA PHE A 113 -11.30 -15.03 3.02
C PHE A 113 -11.34 -16.44 3.61
N ASP A 114 -12.22 -17.29 3.10
CA ASP A 114 -12.16 -18.72 3.38
C ASP A 114 -10.96 -19.32 2.64
N ALA A 115 -10.25 -20.26 3.28
CA ALA A 115 -9.05 -20.84 2.69
C ALA A 115 -9.35 -21.55 1.35
N GLN A 116 -10.54 -22.14 1.21
CA GLN A 116 -10.95 -22.78 -0.05
C GLN A 116 -11.17 -21.77 -1.18
N GLU A 117 -11.62 -20.56 -0.88
CA GLU A 117 -11.72 -19.49 -1.88
C GLU A 117 -10.33 -19.12 -2.45
N LEU A 118 -9.33 -19.06 -1.59
CA LEU A 118 -7.96 -18.68 -1.99
C LEU A 118 -7.19 -19.83 -2.67
N TRP A 119 -7.32 -21.05 -2.13
CA TRP A 119 -6.41 -22.16 -2.43
C TRP A 119 -7.10 -23.35 -3.09
N GLY A 120 -8.42 -23.31 -3.25
CA GLY A 120 -9.21 -24.41 -3.85
C GLY A 120 -9.72 -25.42 -2.82
N SER A 121 -10.48 -26.41 -3.31
CA SER A 121 -11.22 -27.38 -2.50
C SER A 121 -10.37 -28.26 -1.58
N GLU A 122 -9.08 -28.40 -1.86
CA GLU A 122 -8.14 -29.16 -1.03
C GLU A 122 -7.75 -28.43 0.25
N ALA A 123 -8.02 -27.12 0.33
CA ALA A 123 -7.76 -26.35 1.55
C ALA A 123 -8.83 -26.66 2.63
N SER A 124 -8.45 -26.44 3.88
CA SER A 124 -9.33 -26.68 5.03
C SER A 124 -10.55 -25.73 4.99
N GLU A 125 -11.74 -26.30 5.16
CA GLU A 125 -12.98 -25.52 5.29
C GLU A 125 -13.05 -24.68 6.56
N LYS A 126 -12.21 -24.97 7.55
CA LYS A 126 -12.20 -24.29 8.85
C LYS A 126 -11.23 -23.11 8.90
N ASP A 127 -10.33 -23.02 7.92
CA ASP A 127 -9.29 -22.02 7.93
C ASP A 127 -9.73 -20.75 7.19
N SER A 128 -9.26 -19.61 7.68
CA SER A 128 -9.52 -18.32 7.08
C SER A 128 -8.24 -17.48 7.07
N VAL A 129 -8.14 -16.61 6.08
CA VAL A 129 -7.04 -15.65 5.94
C VAL A 129 -7.60 -14.24 6.02
N TYR A 130 -6.96 -13.38 6.79
CA TYR A 130 -7.32 -11.98 6.94
C TYR A 130 -6.29 -11.12 6.22
N ILE A 131 -6.76 -10.21 5.38
CA ILE A 131 -5.90 -9.33 4.59
C ILE A 131 -6.43 -7.91 4.73
N ASP A 132 -5.54 -6.95 5.02
CA ASP A 132 -5.88 -5.55 5.04
C ASP A 132 -5.85 -4.98 3.61
N LEU A 133 -7.03 -4.54 3.13
CA LEU A 133 -7.24 -4.07 1.77
C LEU A 133 -7.92 -2.69 1.78
N TRP A 134 -7.49 -1.80 0.88
CA TRP A 134 -8.02 -0.45 0.72
C TRP A 134 -9.22 -0.42 -0.21
N ASP A 135 -10.02 0.67 -0.12
CA ASP A 135 -11.21 0.90 -0.93
C ASP A 135 -11.03 0.56 -2.42
N ASP A 136 -9.91 1.01 -3.02
CA ASP A 136 -9.66 0.88 -4.47
C ASP A 136 -9.29 -0.55 -4.90
N TYR A 137 -9.03 -1.43 -3.94
CA TYR A 137 -8.82 -2.86 -4.25
C TYR A 137 -10.12 -3.66 -4.27
N LEU A 138 -11.25 -3.07 -3.87
CA LEU A 138 -12.48 -3.79 -3.57
C LEU A 138 -13.66 -3.28 -4.40
N THR A 139 -14.57 -4.19 -4.73
CA THR A 139 -15.90 -3.92 -5.30
C THR A 139 -16.94 -4.70 -4.53
N LEU A 140 -18.11 -4.12 -4.29
CA LEU A 140 -19.21 -4.83 -3.66
C LEU A 140 -19.65 -6.02 -4.55
N ALA A 141 -19.79 -7.20 -3.98
CA ALA A 141 -20.16 -8.42 -4.69
C ALA A 141 -21.69 -8.54 -4.84
#